data_9fe1d3c5f74fb0bc854fcdb26a5f5596
#
_entry.id   9fe1d3c5f74fb0bc854fcdb26a5f5596
#
_cell.length_a   1.000
_cell.length_b   1.000
_cell.length_c   1.000
_cell.angle_alpha   90.00
_cell.angle_beta   90.00
_cell.angle_gamma   90.00
#
_symmetry.space_group_name_H-M   'P 1'
#
loop_
_entity.id
_entity.type
_entity.pdbx_description
1 polymer ?
#
loop_
_entity_poly.entity_id
_entity_poly.type
_entity_poly.pdbx_seq_one_letter_code
_entity_poly.pdbx_strand_id
1 'polypeptide(L)'
;MRVLGVDPGLTRCGLAIVDELSGKKVKLETVMVFRTDSEEHVSQRLMKLDDAINQVIKKFKPDVVAVEQVFSQHNLKSVMGTAQAAGVAYINGAKANCEVVSYTPTQVKASV
;
A
#
# COMPACT_ATOMS: atom_id res chain seq x y z
N MET A 1 -17.05 5.85 0.12
CA MET A 1 -15.92 5.45 -0.73
C MET A 1 -14.89 4.70 0.11
N ARG A 2 -14.43 3.58 -0.37
CA ARG A 2 -13.45 2.77 0.36
C ARG A 2 -12.06 2.91 -0.24
N VAL A 3 -11.07 3.11 0.61
CA VAL A 3 -9.67 3.31 0.21
C VAL A 3 -8.80 2.24 0.84
N LEU A 4 -7.95 1.61 0.02
CA LEU A 4 -6.83 0.81 0.50
C LEU A 4 -5.61 1.70 0.55
N GLY A 5 -5.13 2.02 1.74
CA GLY A 5 -3.88 2.74 1.94
C GLY A 5 -2.73 1.76 2.03
N VAL A 6 -1.66 2.05 1.31
CA VAL A 6 -0.47 1.20 1.27
C VAL A 6 0.74 2.00 1.73
N ASP A 7 1.40 1.52 2.77
CA ASP A 7 2.72 1.99 3.20
C ASP A 7 3.72 0.96 2.69
N PRO A 8 4.34 1.22 1.51
CA PRO A 8 5.09 0.18 0.83
C PRO A 8 6.42 -0.12 1.49
N GLY A 9 6.72 -1.40 1.59
CA GLY A 9 7.99 -1.91 2.06
C GLY A 9 8.08 -3.37 1.75
N LEU A 10 9.26 -3.84 1.39
CA LEU A 10 9.44 -5.25 1.04
C LEU A 10 9.50 -6.14 2.28
N THR A 11 10.16 -5.68 3.34
CA THR A 11 10.22 -6.42 4.61
C THR A 11 8.92 -6.26 5.39
N ARG A 12 8.36 -5.05 5.39
CA ARG A 12 7.11 -4.72 6.07
C ARG A 12 6.29 -3.83 5.16
N CYS A 13 5.12 -4.32 4.77
CA CYS A 13 4.18 -3.54 3.98
C CYS A 13 2.92 -3.29 4.82
N GLY A 14 2.63 -2.04 5.10
CA GLY A 14 1.43 -1.67 5.84
C GLY A 14 0.25 -1.51 4.91
N LEU A 15 -0.88 -2.09 5.29
CA LEU A 15 -2.13 -2.03 4.54
C LEU A 15 -3.25 -1.58 5.47
N ALA A 16 -4.05 -0.63 5.04
CA ALA A 16 -5.18 -0.15 5.83
C ALA A 16 -6.40 0.02 4.93
N ILE A 17 -7.54 -0.41 5.42
CA ILE A 17 -8.83 -0.17 4.76
C ILE A 17 -9.54 0.94 5.52
N VAL A 18 -9.87 2.00 4.80
CA VAL A 18 -10.52 3.18 5.35
C VAL A 18 -11.78 3.45 4.55
N ASP A 19 -12.89 3.63 5.26
CA ASP A 19 -14.17 4.01 4.64
C ASP A 19 -14.43 5.49 4.86
N GLU A 20 -14.65 6.22 3.77
CA GLU A 20 -15.10 7.60 3.82
C GLU A 20 -16.61 7.60 3.93
N LEU A 21 -17.09 8.09 5.06
CA LEU A 21 -18.52 8.18 5.33
C LEU A 21 -19.04 9.55 4.92
N SER A 22 -20.35 9.76 5.01
CA SER A 22 -20.97 11.04 4.67
C SER A 22 -20.39 12.18 5.51
N GLY A 23 -20.21 13.34 4.89
CA GLY A 23 -19.53 14.48 5.50
C GLY A 23 -18.02 14.27 5.48
N LYS A 24 -17.33 14.69 6.53
CA LYS A 24 -15.87 14.53 6.65
C LYS A 24 -15.49 13.36 7.55
N LYS A 25 -16.43 12.46 7.80
CA LYS A 25 -16.18 11.32 8.70
C LYS A 25 -15.45 10.20 7.97
N VAL A 26 -14.49 9.60 8.65
CA VAL A 26 -13.68 8.50 8.15
C VAL A 26 -13.71 7.38 9.18
N LYS A 27 -13.91 6.16 8.71
CA LYS A 27 -13.88 4.97 9.57
C LYS A 27 -12.72 4.08 9.16
N LEU A 28 -11.85 3.76 10.12
CA LEU A 28 -10.80 2.77 9.91
C LEU A 28 -11.41 1.38 10.06
N GLU A 29 -11.46 0.63 8.96
CA GLU A 29 -12.06 -0.70 8.95
C GLU A 29 -11.08 -1.75 9.45
N THR A 30 -9.85 -1.72 8.98
CA THR A 30 -8.81 -2.65 9.41
C THR A 30 -7.42 -2.13 9.07
N VAL A 31 -6.44 -2.59 9.84
CA VAL A 31 -5.02 -2.33 9.61
C VAL A 31 -4.30 -3.67 9.69
N MET A 32 -3.40 -3.90 8.75
CA MET A 32 -2.59 -5.11 8.76
C MET A 32 -1.18 -4.79 8.28
N VAL A 33 -0.22 -5.60 8.68
CA VAL A 33 1.16 -5.53 8.22
C VAL A 33 1.52 -6.87 7.62
N PHE A 34 1.94 -6.85 6.37
CA PHE A 34 2.44 -8.03 5.68
C PHE A 34 3.96 -8.02 5.71
N ARG A 35 4.56 -9.12 6.14
CA ARG A 35 6.01 -9.25 6.26
C ARG A 35 6.53 -10.34 5.36
N THR A 36 7.73 -10.11 4.81
CA THR A 36 8.47 -11.15 4.09
C THR A 36 9.83 -11.36 4.74
N ASP A 37 10.39 -12.54 4.51
CA ASP A 37 11.68 -12.92 5.07
C ASP A 37 12.82 -12.32 4.22
N SER A 38 13.69 -11.54 4.86
CA SER A 38 14.82 -10.90 4.17
C SER A 38 15.82 -11.90 3.60
N GLU A 39 15.80 -13.15 4.04
CA GLU A 39 16.66 -14.20 3.52
C GLU A 39 16.16 -14.81 2.21
N GLU A 40 14.90 -14.61 1.88
CA GLU A 40 14.36 -15.10 0.62
C GLU A 40 14.77 -14.21 -0.54
N HIS A 41 14.81 -14.78 -1.73
CA HIS A 41 15.07 -14.01 -2.93
C HIS A 41 13.95 -13.00 -3.17
N VAL A 42 14.30 -11.84 -3.72
CA VAL A 42 13.35 -10.74 -3.93
C VAL A 42 12.13 -11.19 -4.75
N SER A 43 12.32 -12.07 -5.73
CA SER A 43 11.21 -12.55 -6.56
C SER A 43 10.17 -13.30 -5.75
N GLN A 44 10.59 -14.12 -4.80
CA GLN A 44 9.67 -14.84 -3.92
C GLN A 44 8.95 -13.89 -2.96
N ARG A 45 9.67 -12.91 -2.45
CA ARG A 45 9.11 -11.91 -1.54
C ARG A 45 8.05 -11.08 -2.26
N LEU A 46 8.32 -10.66 -3.49
CA LEU A 46 7.37 -9.89 -4.29
C LEU A 46 6.14 -10.71 -4.65
N MET A 47 6.32 -11.98 -4.98
CA MET A 47 5.20 -12.86 -5.28
C MET A 47 4.26 -13.01 -4.07
N LYS A 48 4.83 -13.17 -2.88
CA LYS A 48 4.04 -13.27 -1.65
C LYS A 48 3.30 -11.97 -1.36
N LEU A 49 3.96 -10.83 -1.55
CA LEU A 49 3.33 -9.53 -1.38
C LEU A 49 2.21 -9.31 -2.39
N ASP A 50 2.43 -9.70 -3.64
CA ASP A 50 1.44 -9.63 -4.70
C ASP A 50 0.17 -10.42 -4.31
N ASP A 51 0.35 -11.64 -3.85
CA ASP A 51 -0.77 -12.49 -3.40
C ASP A 51 -1.53 -11.83 -2.24
N ALA A 52 -0.80 -11.28 -1.28
CA ALA A 52 -1.41 -10.65 -0.11
C ALA A 52 -2.26 -9.43 -0.51
N ILE A 53 -1.71 -8.54 -1.33
CA ILE A 53 -2.42 -7.34 -1.78
C ILE A 53 -3.63 -7.74 -2.64
N ASN A 54 -3.46 -8.71 -3.52
CA ASN A 54 -4.55 -9.22 -4.35
C ASN A 54 -5.71 -9.73 -3.49
N GLN A 55 -5.41 -10.50 -2.44
CA GLN A 55 -6.43 -11.02 -1.53
C GLN A 55 -7.16 -9.92 -0.77
N VAL A 56 -6.44 -8.90 -0.32
CA VAL A 56 -7.03 -7.75 0.37
C VAL A 56 -7.99 -7.00 -0.56
N ILE A 57 -7.57 -6.76 -1.79
CA ILE A 57 -8.41 -6.06 -2.78
C ILE A 57 -9.67 -6.89 -3.08
N LYS A 58 -9.53 -8.19 -3.25
CA LYS A 58 -10.70 -9.06 -3.51
C LYS A 58 -11.67 -9.09 -2.34
N LYS A 59 -11.16 -9.12 -1.12
CA LYS A 59 -11.99 -9.19 0.08
C LYS A 59 -12.71 -7.89 0.37
N PHE A 60 -12.00 -6.77 0.30
CA PHE A 60 -12.54 -5.48 0.74
C PHE A 60 -13.09 -4.62 -0.40
N LYS A 61 -12.71 -4.90 -1.63
CA LYS A 61 -13.19 -4.21 -2.84
C LYS A 61 -13.09 -2.69 -2.74
N PRO A 62 -11.86 -2.16 -2.55
CA PRO A 62 -11.69 -0.71 -2.46
C PRO A 62 -11.99 -0.03 -3.79
N ASP A 63 -12.41 1.22 -3.71
CA ASP A 63 -12.59 2.08 -4.88
C ASP A 63 -11.26 2.71 -5.30
N VAL A 64 -10.39 2.97 -4.32
CA VAL A 64 -9.12 3.66 -4.51
C VAL A 64 -8.00 2.89 -3.83
N VAL A 65 -6.86 2.78 -4.49
CA VAL A 65 -5.61 2.32 -3.87
C VAL A 65 -4.71 3.54 -3.77
N ALA A 66 -4.38 3.94 -2.54
CA ALA A 66 -3.54 5.09 -2.25
C ALA A 66 -2.19 4.61 -1.73
N VAL A 67 -1.12 4.90 -2.47
CA VAL A 67 0.22 4.43 -2.15
C VAL A 67 1.07 5.58 -1.65
N GLU A 68 1.63 5.43 -0.45
CA GLU A 68 2.52 6.43 0.13
C GLU A 68 3.85 6.41 -0.60
N GLN A 69 4.32 7.59 -1.00
CA GLN A 69 5.66 7.77 -1.55
C GLN A 69 6.55 8.40 -0.49
N VAL A 70 7.65 7.70 -0.17
CA VAL A 70 8.62 8.18 0.80
C VAL A 70 9.94 8.41 0.09
N PHE A 71 10.48 9.62 0.25
CA PHE A 71 11.73 10.00 -0.38
C PHE A 71 12.90 9.97 0.61
N SER A 72 12.83 9.13 1.62
CA SER A 72 13.93 8.95 2.57
C SER A 72 15.10 8.28 1.87
N GLN A 73 16.28 8.84 2.03
CA GLN A 73 17.48 8.42 1.32
C GLN A 73 18.53 7.78 2.22
N HIS A 74 18.12 7.32 3.41
CA HIS A 74 19.10 6.82 4.40
C HIS A 74 19.73 5.50 4.00
N ASN A 75 19.05 4.69 3.20
CA ASN A 75 19.54 3.36 2.84
C ASN A 75 19.00 3.00 1.45
N LEU A 76 19.93 2.84 0.50
CA LEU A 76 19.57 2.53 -0.88
C LEU A 76 18.78 1.22 -0.98
N LYS A 77 19.17 0.21 -0.21
CA LYS A 77 18.47 -1.08 -0.20
C LYS A 77 17.02 -0.94 0.23
N SER A 78 16.75 -0.14 1.26
CA SER A 78 15.39 0.14 1.73
C SER A 78 14.58 0.90 0.69
N VAL A 79 15.21 1.86 0.01
CA VAL A 79 14.56 2.63 -1.07
C VAL A 79 14.16 1.70 -2.21
N MET A 80 15.01 0.78 -2.60
CA MET A 80 14.71 -0.18 -3.66
C MET A 80 13.55 -1.10 -3.27
N GLY A 81 13.57 -1.63 -2.05
CA GLY A 81 12.50 -2.48 -1.56
C GLY A 81 11.16 -1.75 -1.50
N THR A 82 11.17 -0.49 -1.07
CA THR A 82 9.98 0.35 -1.04
C THR A 82 9.43 0.55 -2.45
N ALA A 83 10.29 0.88 -3.41
CA ALA A 83 9.86 1.10 -4.79
C ALA A 83 9.29 -0.18 -5.41
N GLN A 84 9.92 -1.33 -5.15
CA GLN A 84 9.43 -2.61 -5.64
C GLN A 84 8.06 -2.95 -5.06
N ALA A 85 7.88 -2.76 -3.76
CA ALA A 85 6.59 -3.00 -3.11
C ALA A 85 5.51 -2.04 -3.62
N ALA A 86 5.86 -0.77 -3.84
CA ALA A 86 4.94 0.20 -4.42
C ALA A 86 4.47 -0.24 -5.80
N GLY A 87 5.38 -0.76 -6.63
CA GLY A 87 5.03 -1.28 -7.95
C GLY A 87 4.00 -2.40 -7.90
N VAL A 88 4.12 -3.29 -6.92
CA VAL A 88 3.15 -4.36 -6.72
C VAL A 88 1.76 -3.78 -6.37
N ALA A 89 1.73 -2.77 -5.51
CA ALA A 89 0.47 -2.11 -5.15
C ALA A 89 -0.17 -1.43 -6.36
N TYR A 90 0.61 -0.71 -7.16
CA TYR A 90 0.13 -0.03 -8.36
C TYR A 90 -0.52 -1.01 -9.33
N ILE A 91 0.17 -2.11 -9.64
CA ILE A 91 -0.35 -3.05 -10.64
C ILE A 91 -1.59 -3.78 -10.14
N ASN A 92 -1.64 -4.13 -8.87
CA ASN A 92 -2.83 -4.78 -8.31
C ASN A 92 -4.04 -3.86 -8.30
N GLY A 93 -3.84 -2.58 -7.98
CA GLY A 93 -4.90 -1.59 -8.05
C GLY A 93 -5.41 -1.41 -9.47
N ALA A 94 -4.50 -1.30 -10.44
CA ALA A 94 -4.86 -1.14 -11.84
C ALA A 94 -5.62 -2.35 -12.38
N LYS A 95 -5.16 -3.56 -12.07
CA LYS A 95 -5.84 -4.78 -12.51
C LYS A 95 -7.24 -4.92 -11.95
N ALA A 96 -7.48 -4.38 -10.77
CA ALA A 96 -8.80 -4.41 -10.13
C ALA A 96 -9.69 -3.23 -10.55
N ASN A 97 -9.23 -2.40 -11.47
CA ASN A 97 -9.93 -1.20 -11.94
C ASN A 97 -10.18 -0.18 -10.83
N CYS A 98 -9.32 -0.16 -9.82
CA CYS A 98 -9.36 0.88 -8.81
C CYS A 98 -8.73 2.17 -9.36
N GLU A 99 -9.16 3.31 -8.85
CA GLU A 99 -8.37 4.53 -8.99
C GLU A 99 -7.09 4.34 -8.18
N VAL A 100 -5.92 4.59 -8.78
CA VAL A 100 -4.64 4.44 -8.11
C VAL A 100 -3.98 5.80 -7.98
N VAL A 101 -3.69 6.21 -6.75
CA VAL A 101 -3.09 7.50 -6.47
C VAL A 101 -1.84 7.34 -5.59
N SER A 102 -0.94 8.31 -5.68
CA SER A 102 0.24 8.39 -4.82
C SER A 102 0.12 9.63 -3.96
N TYR A 103 0.66 9.56 -2.76
CA TYR A 103 0.71 10.70 -1.87
C TYR A 103 2.00 10.70 -1.06
N THR A 104 2.39 11.88 -0.57
CA THR A 104 3.56 12.02 0.29
C THR A 104 3.13 12.34 1.71
N PRO A 105 3.97 12.05 2.72
CA PRO A 105 3.68 12.46 4.09
C PRO A 105 3.45 13.96 4.24
N THR A 106 4.15 14.77 3.44
CA THR A 106 3.98 16.22 3.43
C THR A 106 2.57 16.61 2.97
N GLN A 107 2.05 15.94 1.93
CA GLN A 107 0.69 16.18 1.45
C GLN A 107 -0.35 15.84 2.50
N VAL A 108 -0.14 14.75 3.23
CA VAL A 108 -1.04 14.35 4.32
C VAL A 108 -1.03 15.39 5.42
N LYS A 109 0.15 15.87 5.83
CA LYS A 109 0.27 16.93 6.83
C LYS A 109 -0.42 18.22 6.40
N ALA A 110 -0.32 18.57 5.13
CA ALA A 110 -0.95 19.79 4.59
C ALA A 110 -2.47 19.69 4.58
N SER A 111 -3.04 18.49 4.48
CA SER A 111 -4.48 18.28 4.42
C SER A 111 -5.14 18.22 5.81
N VAL A 112 -4.35 18.13 6.87
CA VAL A 112 -4.80 18.11 8.25
C VAL A 112 -4.71 19.51 8.84
#